data_11ddd6bcf5aa7216bc1119974480f5b8
#
_entry.id   11ddd6bcf5aa7216bc1119974480f5b8
#
_cell.length_a   1.000
_cell.length_b   1.000
_cell.length_c   1.000
_cell.angle_alpha   90.00
_cell.angle_beta   90.00
_cell.angle_gamma   90.00
#
_symmetry.space_group_name_H-M   'P 1'
#
loop_
_entity.id
_entity.type
_entity.pdbx_description
1 polymer ?
#
loop_
_entity_poly.entity_id
_entity_poly.type
_entity_poly.pdbx_seq_one_letter_code
_entity_poly.pdbx_strand_id
1 'polypeptide(L)'
;MRWDNLFDDLEGQLEQELGAEETDLRAEEERLRLGRLTIRDRLFALGTEGDDGPVRVTLVNGATLDLRPRTFGRDWISGDVVDQTARGAQFILPLAAIAGLLLTRSQLSGSLEETIGAESERGLSRRLGLAFVLRDLCRRRQSVELVMSEAVINGTIDRVGRDHLDLAVHEAGTVRRESLVSHYRVLPFARLLFLRM
;
A
#
# COMPACT_ATOMS: atom_id res chain seq x y z
N MET A 1 16.55 2.27 63.91
CA MET A 1 17.12 1.29 62.97
C MET A 1 16.10 0.24 62.42
N ARG A 2 15.00 -0.01 63.10
CA ARG A 2 14.06 -1.06 62.64
C ARG A 2 12.93 -0.54 61.73
N TRP A 3 12.69 0.75 61.74
CA TRP A 3 11.65 1.40 60.95
C TRP A 3 12.15 1.86 59.57
N ASP A 4 13.41 2.28 59.47
CA ASP A 4 14.01 2.72 58.20
C ASP A 4 14.02 1.57 57.15
N ASN A 5 14.42 0.35 57.59
CA ASN A 5 14.41 -0.82 56.68
C ASN A 5 13.00 -1.22 56.25
N LEU A 6 11.97 -0.95 57.08
CA LEU A 6 10.58 -1.25 56.68
C LEU A 6 10.05 -0.28 55.63
N PHE A 7 10.42 1.01 55.72
CA PHE A 7 10.04 2.01 54.74
C PHE A 7 10.75 1.77 53.41
N ASP A 8 12.04 1.45 53.41
CA ASP A 8 12.81 1.10 52.22
C ASP A 8 12.22 -0.13 51.51
N ASP A 9 11.76 -1.15 52.26
CA ASP A 9 11.15 -2.36 51.70
C ASP A 9 9.76 -2.07 51.12
N LEU A 10 8.96 -1.20 51.76
CA LEU A 10 7.66 -0.75 51.26
C LEU A 10 7.79 0.15 50.01
N GLU A 11 8.79 1.05 49.97
CA GLU A 11 9.07 1.86 48.78
C GLU A 11 9.49 0.98 47.61
N GLY A 12 10.37 -0.01 47.84
CA GLY A 12 10.77 -0.96 46.79
C GLY A 12 9.61 -1.81 46.27
N GLN A 13 8.67 -2.23 47.14
CA GLN A 13 7.47 -2.95 46.69
C GLN A 13 6.54 -2.05 45.85
N LEU A 14 6.32 -0.80 46.31
CA LEU A 14 5.49 0.16 45.59
C LEU A 14 6.07 0.51 44.21
N GLU A 15 7.38 0.75 44.11
CA GLU A 15 8.05 0.99 42.82
C GLU A 15 7.92 -0.22 41.88
N GLN A 16 8.01 -1.43 42.44
CA GLN A 16 7.87 -2.65 41.65
C GLN A 16 6.44 -2.85 41.15
N GLU A 17 5.42 -2.56 41.98
CA GLU A 17 4.01 -2.61 41.57
C GLU A 17 3.69 -1.56 40.54
N LEU A 18 4.12 -0.29 40.72
CA LEU A 18 3.94 0.78 39.72
C LEU A 18 4.64 0.47 38.41
N GLY A 19 5.84 -0.09 38.43
CA GLY A 19 6.57 -0.52 37.24
C GLY A 19 5.88 -1.67 36.49
N ALA A 20 5.24 -2.59 37.21
CA ALA A 20 4.46 -3.67 36.61
C ALA A 20 3.19 -3.13 35.93
N GLU A 21 2.44 -2.23 36.61
CA GLU A 21 1.24 -1.60 36.06
C GLU A 21 1.56 -0.79 34.78
N GLU A 22 2.64 0.01 34.82
CA GLU A 22 3.08 0.75 33.61
C GLU A 22 3.44 -0.17 32.44
N THR A 23 4.09 -1.31 32.73
CA THR A 23 4.46 -2.29 31.71
C THR A 23 3.22 -2.94 31.09
N ASP A 24 2.23 -3.28 31.92
CA ASP A 24 0.97 -3.86 31.45
C ASP A 24 0.16 -2.86 30.63
N LEU A 25 0.10 -1.59 31.04
CA LEU A 25 -0.55 -0.52 30.29
C LEU A 25 0.09 -0.33 28.90
N ARG A 26 1.42 -0.25 28.84
CA ARG A 26 2.16 -0.12 27.58
C ARG A 26 1.92 -1.33 26.64
N ALA A 27 1.89 -2.52 27.22
CA ALA A 27 1.63 -3.75 26.46
C ALA A 27 0.19 -3.74 25.87
N GLU A 28 -0.79 -3.24 26.63
CA GLU A 28 -2.17 -3.13 26.17
C GLU A 28 -2.32 -2.03 25.11
N GLU A 29 -1.71 -0.86 25.29
CA GLU A 29 -1.68 0.21 24.31
C GLU A 29 -1.08 -0.26 22.97
N GLU A 30 0.05 -0.97 23.02
CA GLU A 30 0.70 -1.54 21.84
C GLU A 30 -0.19 -2.59 21.15
N ARG A 31 -0.85 -3.46 21.93
CA ARG A 31 -1.80 -4.44 21.38
C ARG A 31 -2.96 -3.76 20.68
N LEU A 32 -3.52 -2.70 21.26
CA LEU A 32 -4.58 -1.91 20.65
C LEU A 32 -4.09 -1.18 19.38
N ARG A 33 -2.88 -0.64 19.40
CA ARG A 33 -2.24 -0.01 18.24
C ARG A 33 -2.09 -1.00 17.09
N LEU A 34 -1.49 -2.15 17.35
CA LEU A 34 -1.28 -3.21 16.33
C LEU A 34 -2.61 -3.71 15.76
N GLY A 35 -3.65 -3.84 16.61
CA GLY A 35 -4.99 -4.25 16.18
C GLY A 35 -5.69 -3.26 15.23
N ARG A 36 -5.22 -2.01 15.15
CA ARG A 36 -5.76 -0.97 14.24
C ARG A 36 -4.98 -0.81 12.95
N LEU A 37 -3.79 -1.42 12.83
CA LEU A 37 -2.97 -1.31 11.63
C LEU A 37 -3.66 -1.96 10.43
N THR A 38 -3.77 -1.20 9.35
CA THR A 38 -4.21 -1.70 8.06
C THR A 38 -3.01 -2.16 7.22
N ILE A 39 -3.26 -2.99 6.19
CA ILE A 39 -2.21 -3.36 5.21
C ILE A 39 -1.61 -2.11 4.54
N ARG A 40 -2.43 -1.07 4.34
CA ARG A 40 -1.99 0.21 3.81
C ARG A 40 -0.98 0.90 4.74
N ASP A 41 -1.25 0.91 6.05
CA ASP A 41 -0.36 1.55 7.03
C ASP A 41 0.97 0.81 7.11
N ARG A 42 0.96 -0.52 7.03
CA ARG A 42 2.18 -1.33 6.96
C ARG A 42 3.00 -1.08 5.69
N LEU A 43 2.34 -0.97 4.54
CA LEU A 43 3.01 -0.62 3.28
C LEU A 43 3.57 0.80 3.31
N PHE A 44 2.88 1.73 3.99
CA PHE A 44 3.34 3.10 4.16
C PHE A 44 4.63 3.14 4.98
N ALA A 45 4.70 2.46 6.12
CA ALA A 45 5.91 2.36 6.92
C ALA A 45 7.11 1.83 6.11
N LEU A 46 6.89 0.78 5.31
CA LEU A 46 7.92 0.22 4.43
C LEU A 46 8.35 1.15 3.29
N GLY A 47 7.48 2.05 2.84
CA GLY A 47 7.79 3.00 1.76
C GLY A 47 8.54 4.25 2.22
N THR A 48 8.36 4.67 3.48
CA THR A 48 8.94 5.92 4.02
C THR A 48 10.29 5.71 4.70
N GLU A 49 10.54 4.56 5.29
CA GLU A 49 11.76 4.29 6.06
C GLU A 49 12.84 3.53 5.28
N GLY A 50 12.62 3.22 3.99
CA GLY A 50 13.17 2.08 3.41
C GLY A 50 14.36 2.14 2.49
N ASP A 51 15.56 1.92 3.00
CA ASP A 51 16.66 1.29 2.24
C ASP A 51 16.61 -0.26 2.29
N ASP A 52 15.57 -0.82 2.90
CA ASP A 52 15.36 -2.29 3.07
C ASP A 52 14.99 -3.03 1.76
N GLY A 53 15.12 -2.34 0.63
CA GLY A 53 14.86 -2.93 -0.68
C GLY A 53 13.36 -2.91 -1.07
N PRO A 54 13.01 -3.61 -2.17
CA PRO A 54 11.64 -3.67 -2.64
C PRO A 54 10.76 -4.51 -1.71
N VAL A 55 9.49 -4.15 -1.64
CA VAL A 55 8.46 -4.94 -0.97
C VAL A 55 7.92 -5.99 -1.93
N ARG A 56 7.97 -7.25 -1.55
CA ARG A 56 7.41 -8.34 -2.33
C ARG A 56 5.94 -8.54 -2.00
N VAL A 57 5.09 -8.38 -3.02
CA VAL A 57 3.63 -8.45 -2.90
C VAL A 57 3.11 -9.63 -3.68
N THR A 58 2.27 -10.46 -3.06
CA THR A 58 1.51 -11.52 -3.73
C THR A 58 0.12 -10.98 -4.08
N LEU A 59 -0.28 -11.11 -5.35
CA LEU A 59 -1.60 -10.73 -5.83
C LEU A 59 -2.62 -11.86 -5.66
N VAL A 60 -3.91 -11.52 -5.71
CA VAL A 60 -5.00 -12.49 -5.55
C VAL A 60 -5.05 -13.59 -6.62
N ASN A 61 -4.37 -13.41 -7.75
CA ASN A 61 -4.19 -14.45 -8.78
C ASN A 61 -2.94 -15.32 -8.55
N GLY A 62 -2.20 -15.13 -7.44
CA GLY A 62 -0.99 -15.84 -7.09
C GLY A 62 0.31 -15.29 -7.68
N ALA A 63 0.24 -14.29 -8.57
CA ALA A 63 1.44 -13.63 -9.10
C ALA A 63 2.16 -12.86 -7.99
N THR A 64 3.48 -12.76 -8.10
CA THR A 64 4.32 -12.02 -7.13
C THR A 64 5.04 -10.90 -7.85
N LEU A 65 5.07 -9.72 -7.23
CA LEU A 65 5.70 -8.51 -7.73
C LEU A 65 6.65 -7.93 -6.69
N ASP A 66 7.80 -7.47 -7.11
CA ASP A 66 8.72 -6.67 -6.30
C ASP A 66 8.46 -5.18 -6.59
N LEU A 67 8.02 -4.43 -5.58
CA LEU A 67 7.52 -3.07 -5.72
C LEU A 67 8.28 -2.11 -4.80
N ARG A 68 8.46 -0.87 -5.25
CA ARG A 68 8.85 0.27 -4.40
C ARG A 68 7.68 1.26 -4.33
N PRO A 69 6.82 1.14 -3.31
CA PRO A 69 5.71 2.06 -3.12
C PRO A 69 6.24 3.49 -2.85
N ARG A 70 5.58 4.49 -3.46
CA ARG A 70 5.90 5.92 -3.26
C ARG A 70 4.68 6.74 -2.84
N THR A 71 3.51 6.41 -3.38
CA THR A 71 2.27 7.14 -3.10
C THR A 71 1.21 6.19 -2.58
N PHE A 72 0.50 6.63 -1.54
CA PHE A 72 -0.48 5.83 -0.83
C PHE A 72 -1.85 6.52 -0.87
N GLY A 73 -2.73 6.02 -1.71
CA GLY A 73 -4.11 6.48 -1.79
C GLY A 73 -5.01 5.87 -0.71
N ARG A 74 -6.32 6.10 -0.81
CA ARG A 74 -7.30 5.52 0.11
C ARG A 74 -7.38 3.99 -0.02
N ASP A 75 -7.42 3.50 -1.25
CA ASP A 75 -7.68 2.11 -1.65
C ASP A 75 -6.71 1.62 -2.74
N TRP A 76 -5.59 2.31 -2.93
CA TRP A 76 -4.55 2.00 -3.91
C TRP A 76 -3.19 2.49 -3.45
N ILE A 77 -2.13 1.93 -4.05
CA ILE A 77 -0.75 2.42 -3.95
C ILE A 77 -0.16 2.59 -5.34
N SER A 78 0.86 3.43 -5.48
CA SER A 78 1.66 3.55 -6.69
C SER A 78 3.14 3.69 -6.38
N GLY A 79 3.97 3.43 -7.36
CA GLY A 79 5.43 3.49 -7.26
C GLY A 79 6.09 2.86 -8.48
N ASP A 80 7.27 2.30 -8.26
CA ASP A 80 8.07 1.69 -9.30
C ASP A 80 8.06 0.16 -9.18
N VAL A 81 7.91 -0.54 -10.30
CA VAL A 81 8.10 -2.00 -10.37
C VAL A 81 9.60 -2.27 -10.40
N VAL A 82 10.06 -3.16 -9.53
CA VAL A 82 11.47 -3.62 -9.54
C VAL A 82 11.55 -4.88 -10.38
N ASP A 83 11.67 -4.70 -11.68
CA ASP A 83 11.85 -5.78 -12.65
C ASP A 83 13.13 -5.53 -13.45
N GLN A 84 13.88 -6.60 -13.74
CA GLN A 84 15.10 -6.54 -14.54
C GLN A 84 14.82 -6.14 -16.01
N THR A 85 13.60 -6.39 -16.48
CA THR A 85 13.19 -6.17 -17.89
C THR A 85 12.48 -4.85 -18.11
N ALA A 86 11.85 -4.27 -17.08
CA ALA A 86 11.03 -3.06 -17.17
C ALA A 86 11.57 -1.94 -16.26
N ARG A 87 12.82 -1.50 -16.50
CA ARG A 87 13.41 -0.39 -15.73
C ARG A 87 12.54 0.86 -15.79
N GLY A 88 12.03 1.29 -14.64
CA GLY A 88 11.28 2.54 -14.48
C GLY A 88 9.79 2.45 -14.80
N ALA A 89 9.23 1.26 -14.98
CA ALA A 89 7.78 1.12 -15.13
C ALA A 89 7.08 1.50 -13.81
N GLN A 90 6.17 2.47 -13.91
CA GLN A 90 5.33 2.87 -12.79
C GLN A 90 4.12 1.96 -12.70
N PHE A 91 3.65 1.71 -11.48
CA PHE A 91 2.44 0.94 -11.25
C PHE A 91 1.40 1.70 -10.45
N ILE A 92 0.15 1.33 -10.61
CA ILE A 92 -0.95 1.61 -9.71
C ILE A 92 -1.57 0.28 -9.33
N LEU A 93 -1.61 -0.02 -8.02
CA LEU A 93 -2.07 -1.28 -7.47
C LEU A 93 -3.23 -1.03 -6.50
N PRO A 94 -4.45 -1.53 -6.79
CA PRO A 94 -5.54 -1.53 -5.84
C PRO A 94 -5.17 -2.38 -4.61
N LEU A 95 -5.43 -1.89 -3.40
CA LEU A 95 -5.16 -2.68 -2.18
C LEU A 95 -5.96 -3.98 -2.14
N ALA A 96 -7.15 -3.99 -2.74
CA ALA A 96 -7.99 -5.20 -2.85
C ALA A 96 -7.37 -6.31 -3.72
N ALA A 97 -6.39 -5.98 -4.56
CA ALA A 97 -5.67 -6.96 -5.38
C ALA A 97 -4.53 -7.66 -4.62
N ILE A 98 -4.19 -7.21 -3.42
CA ILE A 98 -3.13 -7.76 -2.59
C ILE A 98 -3.67 -8.97 -1.82
N ALA A 99 -3.10 -10.14 -2.06
CA ALA A 99 -3.35 -11.35 -1.27
C ALA A 99 -2.44 -11.43 -0.04
N GLY A 100 -1.22 -10.90 -0.12
CA GLY A 100 -0.27 -10.90 0.99
C GLY A 100 1.01 -10.14 0.69
N LEU A 101 1.80 -9.91 1.75
CA LEU A 101 3.14 -9.34 1.70
C LEU A 101 4.14 -10.41 2.11
N LEU A 102 5.21 -10.58 1.34
CA LEU A 102 6.34 -11.44 1.65
C LEU A 102 7.48 -10.55 2.17
N LEU A 103 7.61 -10.47 3.47
CA LEU A 103 8.52 -9.55 4.13
C LEU A 103 9.74 -10.28 4.70
N THR A 104 10.89 -9.64 4.66
CA THR A 104 12.06 -10.04 5.46
C THR A 104 11.78 -9.75 6.94
N ARG A 105 12.66 -10.23 7.82
CA ARG A 105 12.51 -9.98 9.26
C ARG A 105 12.61 -8.49 9.61
N SER A 106 13.52 -7.74 8.97
CA SER A 106 13.65 -6.30 9.14
C SER A 106 12.41 -5.57 8.65
N GLN A 107 11.94 -5.89 7.44
CA GLN A 107 10.70 -5.32 6.90
C GLN A 107 9.48 -5.64 7.76
N LEU A 108 9.40 -6.84 8.33
CA LEU A 108 8.32 -7.19 9.25
C LEU A 108 8.32 -6.28 10.46
N SER A 109 9.46 -6.10 11.12
CA SER A 109 9.61 -5.22 12.29
C SER A 109 9.32 -3.76 11.92
N GLY A 110 9.99 -3.20 10.90
CA GLY A 110 9.81 -1.82 10.46
C GLY A 110 8.37 -1.51 10.04
N SER A 111 7.65 -2.49 9.45
CA SER A 111 6.24 -2.30 9.09
C SER A 111 5.29 -2.14 10.29
N LEU A 112 5.74 -2.50 11.50
CA LEU A 112 4.97 -2.39 12.74
C LEU A 112 5.36 -1.16 13.55
N GLU A 113 6.44 -0.47 13.21
CA GLU A 113 6.90 0.72 13.92
C GLU A 113 5.94 1.91 13.73
N GLU A 114 5.93 2.79 14.71
CA GLU A 114 5.14 4.01 14.63
C GLU A 114 5.85 5.03 13.75
N THR A 115 5.31 5.31 12.59
CA THR A 115 5.89 6.30 11.67
C THR A 115 5.57 7.71 12.18
N ILE A 116 6.53 8.31 12.88
CA ILE A 116 6.44 9.68 13.42
C ILE A 116 6.36 10.66 12.23
N GLY A 117 5.38 11.55 12.24
CA GLY A 117 5.16 12.52 11.15
C GLY A 117 4.27 12.07 10.00
N ALA A 118 3.88 10.80 9.98
CA ALA A 118 3.00 10.22 8.97
C ALA A 118 1.65 10.95 8.79
N GLU A 119 1.19 11.71 9.77
CA GLU A 119 -0.05 12.50 9.66
C GLU A 119 0.10 13.69 8.72
N SER A 120 1.25 14.34 8.68
CA SER A 120 1.53 15.49 7.80
C SER A 120 1.77 15.06 6.35
N GLU A 121 2.47 13.95 6.13
CA GLU A 121 2.71 13.38 4.79
C GLU A 121 1.53 12.55 4.26
N ARG A 122 0.63 12.09 5.13
CA ARG A 122 -0.63 11.40 4.79
C ARG A 122 -1.64 12.27 4.06
N GLY A 123 -1.28 13.50 3.74
CA GLY A 123 -1.93 14.56 2.95
C GLY A 123 -3.19 14.18 2.15
N LEU A 124 -3.41 14.93 1.10
CA LEU A 124 -4.57 14.83 0.20
C LEU A 124 -4.70 13.43 -0.42
N SER A 125 -3.59 12.75 -0.73
CA SER A 125 -3.57 11.43 -1.39
C SER A 125 -4.36 10.36 -0.62
N ARG A 126 -4.34 10.37 0.71
CA ARG A 126 -5.09 9.41 1.56
C ARG A 126 -6.60 9.46 1.32
N ARG A 127 -7.13 10.61 0.88
CA ARG A 127 -8.56 10.80 0.60
C ARG A 127 -8.92 10.39 -0.82
N LEU A 128 -7.95 10.31 -1.71
CA LEU A 128 -8.16 10.02 -3.12
C LEU A 128 -8.32 8.52 -3.34
N GLY A 129 -9.47 8.10 -3.84
CA GLY A 129 -9.71 6.73 -4.25
C GLY A 129 -9.18 6.42 -5.64
N LEU A 130 -9.07 5.14 -5.98
CA LEU A 130 -8.59 4.62 -7.26
C LEU A 130 -9.25 5.30 -8.47
N ALA A 131 -10.58 5.47 -8.44
CA ALA A 131 -11.32 6.13 -9.51
C ALA A 131 -10.83 7.55 -9.81
N PHE A 132 -10.31 8.27 -8.80
CA PHE A 132 -9.76 9.62 -9.00
C PHE A 132 -8.48 9.57 -9.87
N VAL A 133 -7.57 8.65 -9.55
CA VAL A 133 -6.32 8.48 -10.28
C VAL A 133 -6.58 8.01 -11.70
N LEU A 134 -7.49 7.04 -11.87
CA LEU A 134 -7.88 6.56 -13.20
C LEU A 134 -8.51 7.69 -14.06
N ARG A 135 -9.27 8.61 -13.46
CA ARG A 135 -9.78 9.81 -14.15
C ARG A 135 -8.67 10.76 -14.59
N ASP A 136 -7.60 10.88 -13.80
CA ASP A 136 -6.43 11.68 -14.20
C ASP A 136 -5.71 11.06 -15.41
N LEU A 137 -5.50 9.74 -15.39
CA LEU A 137 -4.94 9.02 -16.55
C LEU A 137 -5.83 9.15 -17.80
N CYS A 138 -7.15 9.02 -17.64
CA CYS A 138 -8.13 9.23 -18.69
C CYS A 138 -8.02 10.64 -19.29
N ARG A 139 -7.95 11.67 -18.45
CA ARG A 139 -7.81 13.06 -18.89
C ARG A 139 -6.52 13.32 -19.64
N ARG A 140 -5.42 12.68 -19.22
CA ARG A 140 -4.10 12.77 -19.89
C ARG A 140 -4.01 11.93 -21.15
N ARG A 141 -5.01 11.10 -21.43
CA ARG A 141 -5.00 10.17 -22.55
C ARG A 141 -3.78 9.25 -22.59
N GLN A 142 -3.33 8.84 -21.42
CA GLN A 142 -2.15 8.01 -21.29
C GLN A 142 -2.44 6.59 -21.70
N SER A 143 -1.54 6.00 -22.51
CA SER A 143 -1.57 4.56 -22.80
C SER A 143 -1.17 3.79 -21.55
N VAL A 144 -1.92 2.74 -21.26
CA VAL A 144 -1.76 1.92 -20.05
C VAL A 144 -1.81 0.43 -20.40
N GLU A 145 -1.10 -0.36 -19.62
CA GLU A 145 -1.23 -1.80 -19.58
C GLU A 145 -2.05 -2.18 -18.33
N LEU A 146 -3.22 -2.73 -18.51
CA LEU A 146 -4.09 -3.22 -17.45
C LEU A 146 -3.87 -4.72 -17.26
N VAL A 147 -3.39 -5.11 -16.10
CA VAL A 147 -3.29 -6.52 -15.72
C VAL A 147 -4.55 -6.88 -14.94
N MET A 148 -5.38 -7.67 -15.57
CA MET A 148 -6.62 -8.21 -15.02
C MET A 148 -6.37 -9.64 -14.50
N SER A 149 -7.31 -10.18 -13.74
CA SER A 149 -7.21 -11.57 -13.24
C SER A 149 -6.97 -12.61 -14.34
N GLU A 150 -7.44 -12.37 -15.55
CA GLU A 150 -7.49 -13.35 -16.63
C GLU A 150 -6.69 -12.94 -17.89
N ALA A 151 -6.28 -11.68 -18.01
CA ALA A 151 -5.62 -11.15 -19.19
C ALA A 151 -4.83 -9.87 -18.90
N VAL A 152 -3.86 -9.62 -19.77
CA VAL A 152 -3.19 -8.32 -19.90
C VAL A 152 -3.75 -7.58 -21.09
N ILE A 153 -4.15 -6.33 -20.93
CA ILE A 153 -4.84 -5.54 -21.96
C ILE A 153 -4.16 -4.18 -22.07
N ASN A 154 -3.73 -3.84 -23.28
CA ASN A 154 -3.15 -2.53 -23.60
C ASN A 154 -4.22 -1.60 -24.18
N GLY A 155 -4.18 -0.34 -23.81
CA GLY A 155 -5.12 0.63 -24.33
C GLY A 155 -5.04 1.99 -23.66
N THR A 156 -6.05 2.81 -23.93
CA THR A 156 -6.24 4.13 -23.32
C THR A 156 -7.59 4.15 -22.60
N ILE A 157 -7.62 4.68 -21.40
CA ILE A 157 -8.87 4.83 -20.63
C ILE A 157 -9.66 5.98 -21.26
N ASP A 158 -10.84 5.68 -21.78
CA ASP A 158 -11.75 6.67 -22.40
C ASP A 158 -12.74 7.27 -21.40
N ARG A 159 -13.19 6.47 -20.42
CA ARG A 159 -14.13 6.90 -19.36
C ARG A 159 -13.85 6.15 -18.07
N VAL A 160 -14.23 6.79 -16.96
CA VAL A 160 -14.11 6.19 -15.61
C VAL A 160 -15.42 6.40 -14.88
N GLY A 161 -16.12 5.31 -14.63
CA GLY A 161 -17.34 5.26 -13.84
C GLY A 161 -17.07 5.25 -12.32
N ARG A 162 -18.04 4.76 -11.58
CA ARG A 162 -17.95 4.62 -10.13
C ARG A 162 -17.13 3.41 -9.71
N ASP A 163 -17.27 2.31 -10.42
CA ASP A 163 -16.75 0.97 -10.13
C ASP A 163 -16.17 0.24 -11.35
N HIS A 164 -16.11 0.93 -12.52
CA HIS A 164 -15.61 0.41 -13.79
C HIS A 164 -14.93 1.50 -14.60
N LEU A 165 -14.25 1.10 -15.66
CA LEU A 165 -13.70 1.98 -16.68
C LEU A 165 -14.02 1.44 -18.07
N ASP A 166 -14.07 2.36 -19.06
CA ASP A 166 -14.12 2.03 -20.49
C ASP A 166 -12.70 2.17 -21.06
N LEU A 167 -12.19 1.10 -21.62
CA LEU A 167 -10.87 1.03 -22.25
C LEU A 167 -11.00 0.94 -23.77
N ALA A 168 -10.40 1.87 -24.48
CA ALA A 168 -10.14 1.74 -25.92
C ALA A 168 -8.91 0.85 -26.11
N VAL A 169 -9.12 -0.38 -26.57
CA VAL A 169 -8.05 -1.38 -26.73
C VAL A 169 -7.29 -1.13 -28.02
N HIS A 170 -5.97 -1.01 -27.93
CA HIS A 170 -5.05 -0.84 -29.07
C HIS A 170 -3.68 -1.43 -28.68
N GLU A 171 -2.79 -1.55 -29.66
CA GLU A 171 -1.44 -2.08 -29.44
C GLU A 171 -0.62 -1.23 -28.48
N ALA A 172 0.23 -1.89 -27.69
CA ALA A 172 1.15 -1.24 -26.79
C ALA A 172 2.05 -0.23 -27.50
N GLY A 173 2.31 0.92 -26.86
CA GLY A 173 3.18 1.96 -27.40
C GLY A 173 2.58 2.78 -28.56
N THR A 174 1.33 2.50 -28.99
CA THR A 174 0.66 3.31 -30.00
C THR A 174 -0.13 4.46 -29.36
N VAL A 175 -0.17 5.59 -30.07
CA VAL A 175 -1.02 6.72 -29.65
C VAL A 175 -2.48 6.37 -29.99
N ARG A 176 -3.39 6.63 -29.05
CA ARG A 176 -4.83 6.41 -29.28
C ARG A 176 -5.32 7.21 -30.51
N ARG A 177 -5.70 6.51 -31.55
CA ARG A 177 -6.43 7.02 -32.70
C ARG A 177 -7.60 6.11 -32.95
N GLU A 178 -8.75 6.66 -33.34
CA GLU A 178 -9.97 5.87 -33.59
C GLU A 178 -9.76 4.70 -34.56
N SER A 179 -8.96 4.93 -35.60
CA SER A 179 -8.60 3.92 -36.61
C SER A 179 -7.71 2.78 -36.10
N LEU A 180 -7.09 2.94 -34.91
CA LEU A 180 -6.20 1.95 -34.30
C LEU A 180 -6.88 1.24 -33.13
N VAL A 181 -8.06 1.67 -32.72
CA VAL A 181 -8.85 1.00 -31.67
C VAL A 181 -9.46 -0.26 -32.23
N SER A 182 -9.08 -1.41 -31.71
CA SER A 182 -9.61 -2.70 -32.13
C SER A 182 -11.03 -2.95 -31.62
N HIS A 183 -11.28 -2.58 -30.36
CA HIS A 183 -12.59 -2.68 -29.70
C HIS A 183 -12.57 -1.92 -28.37
N TYR A 184 -13.74 -1.79 -27.75
CA TYR A 184 -13.88 -1.19 -26.43
C TYR A 184 -14.23 -2.25 -25.38
N ARG A 185 -13.69 -2.12 -24.18
CA ARG A 185 -13.99 -3.00 -23.04
C ARG A 185 -14.43 -2.20 -21.83
N VAL A 186 -15.52 -2.63 -21.21
CA VAL A 186 -15.95 -2.14 -19.90
C VAL A 186 -15.37 -3.09 -18.84
N LEU A 187 -14.51 -2.56 -17.99
CA LEU A 187 -13.71 -3.35 -17.04
C LEU A 187 -14.04 -2.93 -15.59
N PRO A 188 -14.60 -3.83 -14.77
CA PRO A 188 -14.83 -3.57 -13.34
C PRO A 188 -13.51 -3.41 -12.59
N PHE A 189 -13.42 -2.43 -11.67
CA PHE A 189 -12.22 -2.23 -10.83
C PHE A 189 -11.91 -3.45 -9.97
N ALA A 190 -12.92 -4.20 -9.54
CA ALA A 190 -12.75 -5.41 -8.75
C ALA A 190 -11.96 -6.52 -9.47
N ARG A 191 -11.79 -6.43 -10.79
CA ARG A 191 -11.01 -7.37 -11.60
C ARG A 191 -9.62 -6.84 -11.96
N LEU A 192 -9.34 -5.58 -11.66
CA LEU A 192 -8.04 -4.96 -11.90
C LEU A 192 -7.05 -5.43 -10.83
N LEU A 193 -5.99 -6.11 -11.25
CA LEU A 193 -4.89 -6.49 -10.37
C LEU A 193 -3.92 -5.34 -10.21
N PHE A 194 -3.40 -4.82 -11.30
CA PHE A 194 -2.63 -3.58 -11.30
C PHE A 194 -2.59 -2.96 -12.71
N LEU A 195 -2.16 -1.72 -12.77
CA LEU A 195 -1.95 -0.96 -13.97
C LEU A 195 -0.46 -0.62 -14.06
N ARG A 196 0.10 -0.73 -15.28
CA ARG A 196 1.47 -0.34 -15.59
C ARG A 196 1.50 0.78 -16.64
N MET A 197 2.47 1.70 -16.47
CA MET A 197 2.71 2.84 -17.37
C MET A 197 4.16 2.86 -17.80
#